data_2ccc22acd30239837d276c61a6ead507
#
_entry.id   2ccc22acd30239837d276c61a6ead507
#
_cell.length_a   1.000
_cell.length_b   1.000
_cell.length_c   1.000
_cell.angle_alpha   90.00
_cell.angle_beta   90.00
_cell.angle_gamma   90.00
#
_symmetry.space_group_name_H-M   'P 1'
#
loop_
_entity.id
_entity.type
_entity.pdbx_description
1 polymer ?
#
loop_
_entity_poly.entity_id
_entity_poly.type
_entity_poly.pdbx_seq_one_letter_code
_entity_poly.pdbx_strand_id
1 'polypeptide(L)'
;MNNDELEYDSSGPVLIVGGYGTVGAALSELAAPELPLLLTGRHPEMGAAVARRHGATVRRWDLADPEPFGANVRAVVGAVNDPDDRVLRAAVRGGVPYVDITRWTTRLARAVTAATLAEPSAPVLFSSSWMGGVTSLVTAALVAERVGDVTSVDIAIRYDMQDSAGVDSVDFIDRLGYDYEVRRSGVPVTVAPLSDARWVDIAGSRTKVVRLDTPEQFTLPMTLGVDTATTRIGFSSNSATTALLAANKIGLFRWGRGDRWTSVRRSLLYSPGDGGSAQIRIDVAGDAGATSATIVDSRGQAHLTALGGFLGLRRVLAADAVAGVTFPELHPRPESALRELAEHGVEVLRA
;
A
#
# COMPACT_ATOMS: atom_id res chain seq x y z
N MET A 1 -18.95 -9.61 29.94
CA MET A 1 -19.23 -8.66 28.87
C MET A 1 -18.99 -9.39 27.57
N ASN A 2 -20.03 -9.57 26.74
CA ASN A 2 -19.85 -10.11 25.38
C ASN A 2 -19.09 -9.04 24.60
N ASN A 3 -17.82 -9.27 24.35
CA ASN A 3 -16.97 -8.33 23.62
C ASN A 3 -17.06 -8.69 22.13
N ASP A 4 -18.22 -8.40 21.53
CA ASP A 4 -18.49 -8.70 20.11
C ASP A 4 -18.08 -7.54 19.19
N GLU A 5 -17.45 -6.49 19.74
CA GLU A 5 -16.99 -5.31 19.03
C GLU A 5 -15.53 -4.96 19.32
N LEU A 6 -14.89 -4.22 18.43
CA LEU A 6 -13.61 -3.61 18.71
C LEU A 6 -13.81 -2.41 19.62
N GLU A 7 -13.00 -2.30 20.66
CA GLU A 7 -13.00 -1.17 21.59
C GLU A 7 -11.58 -0.63 21.76
N TYR A 8 -11.45 0.69 21.85
CA TYR A 8 -10.17 1.32 22.08
C TYR A 8 -9.68 1.07 23.52
N ASP A 9 -8.46 0.55 23.61
CA ASP A 9 -7.73 0.40 24.88
C ASP A 9 -6.26 0.84 24.68
N SER A 10 -5.86 1.93 25.29
CA SER A 10 -4.50 2.47 25.17
C SER A 10 -3.42 1.51 25.70
N SER A 11 -3.77 0.56 26.55
CA SER A 11 -2.88 -0.48 27.07
C SER A 11 -2.97 -1.80 26.30
N GLY A 12 -3.97 -1.92 25.41
CA GLY A 12 -4.23 -3.11 24.62
C GLY A 12 -3.17 -3.40 23.56
N PRO A 13 -3.23 -4.59 22.92
CA PRO A 13 -2.35 -4.92 21.82
C PRO A 13 -2.73 -4.15 20.54
N VAL A 14 -1.80 -4.11 19.58
CA VAL A 14 -2.11 -3.76 18.20
C VAL A 14 -2.69 -4.98 17.50
N LEU A 15 -3.85 -4.83 16.88
CA LEU A 15 -4.49 -5.86 16.08
C LEU A 15 -3.96 -5.78 14.65
N ILE A 16 -3.31 -6.84 14.16
CA ILE A 16 -2.90 -6.98 12.77
C ILE A 16 -3.81 -8.01 12.10
N VAL A 17 -4.70 -7.53 11.23
CA VAL A 17 -5.60 -8.39 10.45
C VAL A 17 -4.84 -8.93 9.26
N GLY A 18 -4.66 -10.25 9.19
CA GLY A 18 -3.72 -10.91 8.26
C GLY A 18 -2.29 -10.97 8.80
N GLY A 19 -2.10 -10.92 10.10
CA GLY A 19 -0.82 -10.75 10.79
C GLY A 19 0.22 -11.87 10.60
N TYR A 20 -0.14 -12.97 9.94
CA TYR A 20 0.77 -14.07 9.60
C TYR A 20 0.84 -14.35 8.09
N GLY A 21 0.24 -13.50 7.25
CA GLY A 21 0.51 -13.44 5.81
C GLY A 21 1.89 -12.85 5.54
N THR A 22 2.34 -12.85 4.28
CA THR A 22 3.68 -12.38 3.89
C THR A 22 4.01 -10.98 4.44
N VAL A 23 3.15 -9.99 4.19
CA VAL A 23 3.33 -8.62 4.68
C VAL A 23 3.04 -8.52 6.19
N GLY A 24 1.98 -9.21 6.67
CA GLY A 24 1.59 -9.18 8.08
C GLY A 24 2.65 -9.77 9.01
N ALA A 25 3.36 -10.81 8.60
CA ALA A 25 4.46 -11.37 9.36
C ALA A 25 5.67 -10.42 9.43
N ALA A 26 6.01 -9.76 8.31
CA ALA A 26 7.06 -8.75 8.29
C ALA A 26 6.68 -7.51 9.14
N LEU A 27 5.41 -7.09 9.11
CA LEU A 27 4.89 -6.03 9.99
C LEU A 27 4.95 -6.44 11.46
N SER A 28 4.61 -7.70 11.78
CA SER A 28 4.72 -8.23 13.13
C SER A 28 6.15 -8.21 13.64
N GLU A 29 7.13 -8.54 12.80
CA GLU A 29 8.57 -8.45 13.13
C GLU A 29 8.99 -7.02 13.49
N LEU A 30 8.51 -6.02 12.72
CA LEU A 30 8.82 -4.61 12.96
C LEU A 30 8.15 -4.07 14.22
N ALA A 31 6.90 -4.45 14.48
CA ALA A 31 6.10 -3.87 15.56
C ALA A 31 6.29 -4.55 16.92
N ALA A 32 6.61 -5.84 16.97
CA ALA A 32 6.71 -6.63 18.19
C ALA A 32 7.73 -6.13 19.22
N PRO A 33 8.88 -5.52 18.84
CA PRO A 33 9.81 -4.97 19.80
C PRO A 33 9.24 -3.80 20.63
N GLU A 34 8.24 -3.10 20.13
CA GLU A 34 7.68 -1.90 20.73
C GLU A 34 6.26 -2.11 21.30
N LEU A 35 5.52 -3.06 20.76
CA LEU A 35 4.08 -3.16 20.98
C LEU A 35 3.63 -4.62 21.17
N PRO A 36 2.74 -4.90 22.14
CA PRO A 36 2.07 -6.20 22.20
C PRO A 36 1.17 -6.37 20.96
N LEU A 37 1.12 -7.59 20.40
CA LEU A 37 0.42 -7.88 19.16
C LEU A 37 -0.71 -8.90 19.35
N LEU A 38 -1.84 -8.65 18.67
CA LEU A 38 -2.91 -9.60 18.40
C LEU A 38 -3.00 -9.85 16.90
N LEU A 39 -2.70 -11.05 16.46
CA LEU A 39 -2.70 -11.43 15.05
C LEU A 39 -4.01 -12.16 14.70
N THR A 40 -4.60 -11.84 13.58
CA THR A 40 -5.81 -12.53 13.13
C THR A 40 -5.72 -12.94 11.66
N GLY A 41 -6.56 -13.92 11.32
CA GLY A 41 -6.79 -14.44 9.99
C GLY A 41 -7.68 -15.68 10.05
N ARG A 42 -7.91 -16.32 8.90
CA ARG A 42 -8.83 -17.46 8.74
C ARG A 42 -8.34 -18.73 9.42
N HIS A 43 -7.03 -18.94 9.46
CA HIS A 43 -6.35 -20.16 9.89
C HIS A 43 -5.33 -19.85 10.99
N PRO A 44 -5.76 -19.68 12.27
CA PRO A 44 -4.90 -19.26 13.36
C PRO A 44 -3.72 -20.22 13.62
N GLU A 45 -3.87 -21.49 13.29
CA GLU A 45 -2.80 -22.50 13.37
C GLU A 45 -1.58 -22.13 12.51
N MET A 46 -1.77 -21.47 11.37
CA MET A 46 -0.68 -20.99 10.52
C MET A 46 0.08 -19.80 11.15
N GLY A 47 -0.56 -19.07 12.05
CA GLY A 47 0.04 -17.95 12.78
C GLY A 47 0.89 -18.39 13.98
N ALA A 48 0.85 -19.65 14.39
CA ALA A 48 1.50 -20.12 15.63
C ALA A 48 3.03 -19.90 15.64
N ALA A 49 3.70 -19.99 14.51
CA ALA A 49 5.14 -19.77 14.40
C ALA A 49 5.49 -18.29 14.59
N VAL A 50 4.77 -17.39 13.92
CA VAL A 50 4.94 -15.93 14.06
C VAL A 50 4.62 -15.50 15.49
N ALA A 51 3.53 -16.00 16.06
CA ALA A 51 3.13 -15.69 17.41
C ALA A 51 4.19 -16.08 18.45
N ARG A 52 4.73 -17.32 18.37
CA ARG A 52 5.81 -17.76 19.27
C ARG A 52 7.07 -16.92 19.14
N ARG A 53 7.44 -16.56 17.89
CA ARG A 53 8.64 -15.76 17.63
C ARG A 53 8.56 -14.37 18.26
N HIS A 54 7.37 -13.75 18.25
CA HIS A 54 7.16 -12.36 18.64
C HIS A 54 6.35 -12.18 19.94
N GLY A 55 6.05 -13.25 20.66
CA GLY A 55 5.25 -13.16 21.89
C GLY A 55 3.81 -12.67 21.65
N ALA A 56 3.29 -12.85 20.43
CA ALA A 56 1.97 -12.38 20.04
C ALA A 56 0.87 -13.38 20.37
N THR A 57 -0.36 -12.89 20.49
CA THR A 57 -1.58 -13.73 20.54
C THR A 57 -2.14 -13.91 19.15
N VAL A 58 -2.71 -15.10 18.87
CA VAL A 58 -3.42 -15.36 17.60
C VAL A 58 -4.87 -15.70 17.88
N ARG A 59 -5.79 -15.11 17.12
CA ARG A 59 -7.23 -15.42 17.15
C ARG A 59 -7.76 -15.60 15.72
N ARG A 60 -8.80 -16.40 15.57
CA ARG A 60 -9.52 -16.52 14.28
C ARG A 60 -10.38 -15.27 14.04
N TRP A 61 -10.21 -14.67 12.87
CA TRP A 61 -11.16 -13.71 12.29
C TRP A 61 -11.22 -13.96 10.78
N ASP A 62 -12.36 -14.45 10.33
CA ASP A 62 -12.65 -14.67 8.91
C ASP A 62 -13.55 -13.52 8.43
N LEU A 63 -13.06 -12.72 7.51
CA LEU A 63 -13.81 -11.57 6.99
C LEU A 63 -15.00 -11.99 6.10
N ALA A 64 -15.05 -13.25 5.66
CA ALA A 64 -16.23 -13.81 4.97
C ALA A 64 -17.30 -14.31 5.93
N ASP A 65 -16.97 -14.54 7.21
CA ASP A 65 -17.89 -14.99 8.24
C ASP A 65 -18.69 -13.81 8.76
N PRO A 66 -20.04 -13.86 8.84
CA PRO A 66 -20.85 -12.77 9.35
C PRO A 66 -20.66 -12.52 10.87
N GLU A 67 -20.08 -13.46 11.61
CA GLU A 67 -19.89 -13.31 13.05
C GLU A 67 -19.03 -12.08 13.40
N PRO A 68 -19.42 -11.33 14.44
CA PRO A 68 -18.64 -10.19 14.90
C PRO A 68 -17.31 -10.64 15.50
N PHE A 69 -16.32 -9.76 15.49
CA PHE A 69 -15.04 -9.96 16.17
C PHE A 69 -14.84 -8.84 17.19
N GLY A 70 -14.69 -9.22 18.45
CA GLY A 70 -14.48 -8.29 19.53
C GLY A 70 -13.10 -8.42 20.18
N ALA A 71 -12.50 -7.28 20.48
CA ALA A 71 -11.24 -7.17 21.20
C ALA A 71 -11.00 -5.74 21.70
N ASN A 72 -10.34 -5.60 22.84
CA ASN A 72 -9.82 -4.33 23.32
C ASN A 72 -8.41 -4.14 22.74
N VAL A 73 -8.23 -3.10 21.93
CA VAL A 73 -7.00 -2.89 21.16
C VAL A 73 -6.63 -1.41 21.09
N ARG A 74 -5.33 -1.11 20.99
CA ARG A 74 -4.88 0.28 20.86
C ARG A 74 -4.87 0.81 19.43
N ALA A 75 -4.77 -0.07 18.45
CA ALA A 75 -4.86 0.25 17.04
C ALA A 75 -5.15 -1.00 16.22
N VAL A 76 -5.58 -0.83 14.98
CA VAL A 76 -5.78 -1.89 13.99
C VAL A 76 -4.98 -1.60 12.74
N VAL A 77 -4.29 -2.62 12.20
CA VAL A 77 -3.68 -2.56 10.86
C VAL A 77 -4.33 -3.63 9.98
N GLY A 78 -4.95 -3.18 8.88
CA GLY A 78 -5.50 -4.05 7.84
C GLY A 78 -4.42 -4.43 6.84
N ALA A 79 -3.94 -5.68 6.89
CA ALA A 79 -2.93 -6.24 6.00
C ALA A 79 -3.50 -7.37 5.10
N VAL A 80 -4.82 -7.39 4.93
CA VAL A 80 -5.54 -8.29 4.02
C VAL A 80 -6.59 -7.52 3.25
N ASN A 81 -6.98 -8.09 2.11
CA ASN A 81 -8.09 -7.57 1.34
C ASN A 81 -9.41 -7.66 2.15
N ASP A 82 -10.04 -6.51 2.39
CA ASP A 82 -11.33 -6.36 3.11
C ASP A 82 -12.39 -5.81 2.12
N PRO A 83 -13.05 -6.68 1.33
CA PRO A 83 -13.96 -6.25 0.27
C PRO A 83 -15.20 -5.52 0.78
N ASP A 84 -15.65 -5.81 1.99
CA ASP A 84 -16.88 -5.29 2.59
C ASP A 84 -16.63 -4.20 3.64
N ASP A 85 -15.38 -3.73 3.77
CA ASP A 85 -14.96 -2.71 4.75
C ASP A 85 -15.26 -3.10 6.21
N ARG A 86 -15.25 -4.41 6.53
CA ARG A 86 -15.62 -4.92 7.87
C ARG A 86 -14.65 -4.45 8.94
N VAL A 87 -13.34 -4.56 8.66
CA VAL A 87 -12.28 -4.13 9.59
C VAL A 87 -12.34 -2.63 9.81
N LEU A 88 -12.45 -1.86 8.70
CA LEU A 88 -12.57 -0.41 8.75
C LEU A 88 -13.80 0.03 9.59
N ARG A 89 -14.97 -0.56 9.30
CA ARG A 89 -16.21 -0.21 10.01
C ARG A 89 -16.15 -0.58 11.49
N ALA A 90 -15.55 -1.72 11.83
CA ALA A 90 -15.37 -2.13 13.22
C ALA A 90 -14.44 -1.15 13.97
N ALA A 91 -13.31 -0.77 13.37
CA ALA A 91 -12.37 0.17 13.96
C ALA A 91 -13.01 1.57 14.16
N VAL A 92 -13.70 2.08 13.13
CA VAL A 92 -14.38 3.40 13.20
C VAL A 92 -15.45 3.42 14.27
N ARG A 93 -16.31 2.39 14.36
CA ARG A 93 -17.35 2.30 15.40
C ARG A 93 -16.77 2.23 16.82
N GLY A 94 -15.67 1.47 16.98
CA GLY A 94 -15.00 1.31 18.28
C GLY A 94 -14.10 2.48 18.67
N GLY A 95 -14.02 3.54 17.84
CA GLY A 95 -13.11 4.66 18.10
C GLY A 95 -11.63 4.25 18.12
N VAL A 96 -11.25 3.21 17.36
CA VAL A 96 -9.92 2.63 17.34
C VAL A 96 -9.10 3.23 16.19
N PRO A 97 -7.86 3.72 16.43
CA PRO A 97 -6.94 4.12 15.36
C PRO A 97 -6.75 3.01 14.33
N TYR A 98 -6.81 3.36 13.05
CA TYR A 98 -6.80 2.40 11.96
C TYR A 98 -5.79 2.76 10.87
N VAL A 99 -5.08 1.75 10.39
CA VAL A 99 -4.18 1.84 9.21
C VAL A 99 -4.58 0.79 8.19
N ASP A 100 -4.72 1.20 6.93
CA ASP A 100 -5.02 0.31 5.82
C ASP A 100 -3.90 0.34 4.78
N ILE A 101 -3.37 -0.82 4.43
CA ILE A 101 -2.24 -0.93 3.48
C ILE A 101 -2.58 -1.74 2.22
N THR A 102 -3.88 -2.02 1.95
CA THR A 102 -4.25 -3.06 0.98
C THR A 102 -5.21 -2.62 -0.12
N ARG A 103 -5.70 -1.38 -0.12
CA ARG A 103 -6.78 -0.98 -1.02
C ARG A 103 -6.31 -0.52 -2.39
N TRP A 104 -7.07 -0.88 -3.41
CA TRP A 104 -6.96 -0.29 -4.76
C TRP A 104 -7.66 1.04 -4.82
N THR A 105 -7.40 1.82 -5.87
CA THR A 105 -7.98 3.13 -6.11
C THR A 105 -9.50 3.17 -5.94
N THR A 106 -10.25 2.27 -6.58
CA THR A 106 -11.72 2.27 -6.48
C THR A 106 -12.23 1.86 -5.09
N ARG A 107 -11.58 0.89 -4.44
CA ARG A 107 -11.92 0.49 -3.08
C ARG A 107 -11.49 1.54 -2.06
N LEU A 108 -10.35 2.18 -2.29
CA LEU A 108 -9.89 3.30 -1.47
C LEU A 108 -10.89 4.44 -1.51
N ALA A 109 -11.32 4.90 -2.68
CA ALA A 109 -12.28 6.00 -2.82
C ALA A 109 -13.60 5.71 -2.09
N ARG A 110 -14.11 4.46 -2.19
CA ARG A 110 -15.30 4.02 -1.45
C ARG A 110 -15.07 4.04 0.07
N ALA A 111 -13.94 3.50 0.52
CA ALA A 111 -13.61 3.41 1.95
C ALA A 111 -13.39 4.80 2.57
N VAL A 112 -12.71 5.69 1.86
CA VAL A 112 -12.54 7.10 2.26
C VAL A 112 -13.89 7.79 2.42
N THR A 113 -14.79 7.62 1.45
CA THR A 113 -16.15 8.17 1.53
C THR A 113 -16.90 7.62 2.74
N ALA A 114 -16.88 6.29 2.93
CA ALA A 114 -17.57 5.65 4.05
C ALA A 114 -17.01 6.08 5.41
N ALA A 115 -15.69 6.16 5.55
CA ALA A 115 -15.04 6.60 6.78
C ALA A 115 -15.33 8.08 7.06
N THR A 116 -15.24 8.95 6.04
CA THR A 116 -15.53 10.38 6.21
C THR A 116 -16.94 10.65 6.67
N LEU A 117 -17.93 9.94 6.07
CA LEU A 117 -19.35 10.08 6.45
C LEU A 117 -19.65 9.51 7.84
N ALA A 118 -18.81 8.61 8.35
CA ALA A 118 -18.97 8.05 9.70
C ALA A 118 -18.31 8.93 10.79
N GLU A 119 -17.64 10.03 10.42
CA GLU A 119 -17.02 10.99 11.34
C GLU A 119 -16.15 10.30 12.43
N PRO A 120 -15.07 9.62 12.05
CA PRO A 120 -14.30 8.80 12.99
C PRO A 120 -13.73 9.64 14.14
N SER A 121 -13.89 9.15 15.37
CA SER A 121 -13.36 9.77 16.59
C SER A 121 -11.88 9.47 16.83
N ALA A 122 -11.25 8.65 15.97
CA ALA A 122 -9.84 8.30 15.99
C ALA A 122 -9.21 8.50 14.61
N PRO A 123 -7.87 8.51 14.48
CA PRO A 123 -7.20 8.58 13.18
C PRO A 123 -7.49 7.36 12.30
N VAL A 124 -7.81 7.59 11.03
CA VAL A 124 -8.00 6.58 9.99
C VAL A 124 -7.03 6.88 8.86
N LEU A 125 -5.91 6.17 8.81
CA LEU A 125 -4.85 6.35 7.82
C LEU A 125 -5.01 5.35 6.67
N PHE A 126 -5.28 5.83 5.48
CA PHE A 126 -5.25 5.02 4.26
C PHE A 126 -3.85 5.04 3.64
N SER A 127 -3.02 4.10 4.07
CA SER A 127 -1.63 3.90 3.63
C SER A 127 -1.54 2.89 2.48
N SER A 128 -2.52 2.93 1.57
CA SER A 128 -2.70 1.92 0.52
C SER A 128 -2.01 2.27 -0.80
N SER A 129 -1.29 3.40 -0.89
CA SER A 129 -0.40 3.67 -2.03
C SER A 129 0.72 2.62 -2.10
N TRP A 130 1.43 2.56 -3.22
CA TRP A 130 2.39 1.48 -3.46
C TRP A 130 3.37 1.31 -2.29
N MET A 131 3.64 0.06 -1.91
CA MET A 131 4.47 -0.32 -0.75
C MET A 131 3.95 0.26 0.58
N GLY A 132 2.66 0.09 0.86
CA GLY A 132 2.09 0.48 2.14
C GLY A 132 2.20 1.98 2.45
N GLY A 133 2.17 2.83 1.42
CA GLY A 133 2.23 4.27 1.58
C GLY A 133 3.62 4.90 1.39
N VAL A 134 4.67 4.08 1.23
CA VAL A 134 6.05 4.61 1.11
C VAL A 134 6.22 5.53 -0.09
N THR A 135 5.62 5.22 -1.25
CA THR A 135 5.69 6.10 -2.42
C THR A 135 5.10 7.48 -2.17
N SER A 136 3.93 7.55 -1.54
CA SER A 136 3.28 8.81 -1.17
C SER A 136 4.10 9.59 -0.14
N LEU A 137 4.64 8.90 0.86
CA LEU A 137 5.45 9.50 1.92
C LEU A 137 6.74 10.12 1.38
N VAL A 138 7.47 9.41 0.52
CA VAL A 138 8.68 9.94 -0.13
C VAL A 138 8.32 11.08 -1.09
N THR A 139 7.21 10.98 -1.80
CA THR A 139 6.70 12.07 -2.64
C THR A 139 6.46 13.33 -1.81
N ALA A 140 5.79 13.19 -0.66
CA ALA A 140 5.54 14.34 0.24
C ALA A 140 6.84 15.00 0.71
N ALA A 141 7.88 14.22 1.02
CA ALA A 141 9.17 14.77 1.41
C ALA A 141 9.84 15.55 0.26
N LEU A 142 9.79 15.02 -0.98
CA LEU A 142 10.31 15.74 -2.15
C LEU A 142 9.53 17.02 -2.45
N VAL A 143 8.21 17.00 -2.25
CA VAL A 143 7.35 18.18 -2.44
C VAL A 143 7.63 19.23 -1.37
N ALA A 144 7.77 18.84 -0.10
CA ALA A 144 8.01 19.75 1.02
C ALA A 144 9.35 20.51 0.92
N GLU A 145 10.33 19.97 0.22
CA GLU A 145 11.64 20.62 0.01
C GLU A 145 11.64 21.62 -1.14
N ARG A 146 10.54 21.73 -1.90
CA ARG A 146 10.47 22.58 -3.07
C ARG A 146 9.87 23.95 -2.76
N VAL A 147 10.30 24.92 -3.56
CA VAL A 147 9.69 26.24 -3.60
C VAL A 147 8.85 26.33 -4.88
N GLY A 148 7.61 26.80 -4.77
CA GLY A 148 6.67 26.92 -5.89
C GLY A 148 5.80 25.66 -6.12
N ASP A 149 4.92 25.75 -7.11
CA ASP A 149 3.93 24.73 -7.37
C ASP A 149 4.53 23.47 -7.99
N VAL A 150 4.03 22.31 -7.56
CA VAL A 150 4.35 21.02 -8.14
C VAL A 150 3.29 20.66 -9.17
N THR A 151 3.69 20.55 -10.43
CA THR A 151 2.78 20.25 -11.54
C THR A 151 2.67 18.78 -11.85
N SER A 152 3.75 18.00 -11.59
CA SER A 152 3.71 16.56 -11.90
C SER A 152 4.52 15.70 -10.94
N VAL A 153 4.00 14.49 -10.72
CA VAL A 153 4.67 13.38 -10.03
C VAL A 153 4.61 12.16 -10.92
N ASP A 154 5.78 11.61 -11.28
CA ASP A 154 5.93 10.36 -12.01
C ASP A 154 6.60 9.32 -11.12
N ILE A 155 5.91 8.20 -10.88
CA ILE A 155 6.38 7.07 -10.08
C ILE A 155 6.67 5.90 -11.03
N ALA A 156 7.89 5.38 -11.02
CA ALA A 156 8.30 4.25 -11.83
C ALA A 156 8.78 3.11 -10.92
N ILE A 157 8.11 1.97 -11.01
CA ILE A 157 8.34 0.79 -10.19
C ILE A 157 9.08 -0.26 -11.03
N ARG A 158 10.17 -0.79 -10.50
CA ARG A 158 10.82 -1.99 -11.03
C ARG A 158 10.46 -3.17 -10.13
N TYR A 159 9.53 -4.00 -10.62
CA TYR A 159 9.08 -5.19 -9.92
C TYR A 159 10.09 -6.33 -10.13
N ASP A 160 10.67 -6.82 -9.04
CA ASP A 160 11.54 -7.98 -9.11
C ASP A 160 10.72 -9.27 -9.19
N MET A 161 10.90 -10.03 -10.27
CA MET A 161 10.17 -11.27 -10.48
C MET A 161 10.58 -12.40 -9.53
N GLN A 162 11.72 -12.26 -8.84
CA GLN A 162 12.19 -13.20 -7.83
C GLN A 162 11.68 -12.87 -6.43
N ASP A 163 11.00 -11.73 -6.26
CA ASP A 163 10.50 -11.31 -4.96
C ASP A 163 9.28 -12.14 -4.52
N SER A 164 9.17 -12.36 -3.21
CA SER A 164 8.04 -13.03 -2.61
C SER A 164 6.83 -12.12 -2.59
N ALA A 165 5.84 -12.39 -3.42
CA ALA A 165 4.58 -11.68 -3.42
C ALA A 165 3.52 -12.44 -2.60
N GLY A 166 2.76 -11.74 -1.78
CA GLY A 166 1.57 -12.32 -1.12
C GLY A 166 0.44 -12.58 -2.12
N VAL A 167 -0.51 -13.44 -1.76
CA VAL A 167 -1.68 -13.77 -2.60
C VAL A 167 -2.45 -12.50 -3.00
N ASP A 168 -2.53 -11.52 -2.11
CA ASP A 168 -3.24 -10.25 -2.36
C ASP A 168 -2.44 -9.28 -3.26
N SER A 169 -1.11 -9.45 -3.35
CA SER A 169 -0.25 -8.63 -4.22
C SER A 169 -0.55 -8.81 -5.71
N VAL A 170 -1.21 -9.91 -6.08
CA VAL A 170 -1.55 -10.22 -7.48
C VAL A 170 -2.92 -9.72 -7.91
N ASP A 171 -3.69 -9.16 -6.98
CA ASP A 171 -5.00 -8.61 -7.32
C ASP A 171 -4.93 -7.45 -8.34
N PHE A 172 -3.81 -6.71 -8.44
CA PHE A 172 -3.63 -5.71 -9.50
C PHE A 172 -3.76 -6.31 -10.91
N ILE A 173 -3.42 -7.61 -11.06
CA ILE A 173 -3.51 -8.34 -12.32
C ILE A 173 -4.97 -8.42 -12.79
N ASP A 174 -5.91 -8.55 -11.87
CA ASP A 174 -7.33 -8.63 -12.19
C ASP A 174 -7.88 -7.32 -12.75
N ARG A 175 -7.16 -6.21 -12.56
CA ARG A 175 -7.53 -4.87 -13.01
C ARG A 175 -6.89 -4.47 -14.35
N LEU A 176 -5.92 -5.21 -14.86
CA LEU A 176 -5.23 -4.89 -16.11
C LEU A 176 -6.14 -4.84 -17.35
N GLY A 177 -7.39 -5.31 -17.23
CA GLY A 177 -8.39 -5.25 -18.29
C GLY A 177 -9.34 -4.04 -18.24
N TYR A 178 -9.25 -3.17 -17.21
CA TYR A 178 -10.19 -2.07 -16.97
C TYR A 178 -9.51 -0.72 -17.10
N ASP A 179 -10.11 0.16 -17.88
CA ASP A 179 -9.68 1.56 -17.95
C ASP A 179 -9.98 2.25 -16.61
N TYR A 180 -9.17 3.26 -16.25
CA TYR A 180 -9.30 3.99 -14.99
C TYR A 180 -9.07 5.49 -15.20
N GLU A 181 -9.55 6.29 -14.25
CA GLU A 181 -9.42 7.73 -14.29
C GLU A 181 -8.16 8.19 -13.58
N VAL A 182 -7.46 9.15 -14.18
CA VAL A 182 -6.33 9.89 -13.59
C VAL A 182 -6.53 11.38 -13.82
N ARG A 183 -5.83 12.23 -13.07
CA ARG A 183 -5.73 13.65 -13.42
C ARG A 183 -4.51 13.88 -14.32
N ARG A 184 -4.71 14.68 -15.36
CA ARG A 184 -3.66 15.15 -16.26
C ARG A 184 -3.86 16.65 -16.49
N SER A 185 -2.86 17.46 -16.14
CA SER A 185 -2.97 18.93 -16.19
C SER A 185 -4.22 19.45 -15.46
N GLY A 186 -4.50 18.89 -14.28
CA GLY A 186 -5.64 19.26 -13.45
C GLY A 186 -7.01 18.73 -13.92
N VAL A 187 -7.10 18.03 -15.08
CA VAL A 187 -8.36 17.55 -15.67
C VAL A 187 -8.48 16.03 -15.54
N PRO A 188 -9.66 15.47 -15.20
CA PRO A 188 -9.89 14.02 -15.23
C PRO A 188 -9.77 13.46 -16.65
N VAL A 189 -9.03 12.37 -16.81
CA VAL A 189 -8.83 11.67 -18.08
C VAL A 189 -8.88 10.17 -17.86
N THR A 190 -9.67 9.46 -18.68
CA THR A 190 -9.67 8.00 -18.68
C THR A 190 -8.46 7.47 -19.44
N VAL A 191 -7.71 6.54 -18.86
CA VAL A 191 -6.54 5.91 -19.43
C VAL A 191 -6.63 4.39 -19.35
N ALA A 192 -6.00 3.72 -20.31
CA ALA A 192 -5.90 2.26 -20.28
C ALA A 192 -4.67 1.83 -19.44
N PRO A 193 -4.78 0.76 -18.64
CA PRO A 193 -3.61 0.13 -18.05
C PRO A 193 -2.68 -0.42 -19.12
N LEU A 194 -1.41 -0.60 -18.77
CA LEU A 194 -0.36 -1.08 -19.69
C LEU A 194 -0.17 -0.18 -20.94
N SER A 195 -0.66 1.06 -20.92
CA SER A 195 -0.40 2.07 -21.95
C SER A 195 0.84 2.91 -21.63
N ASP A 196 1.19 3.84 -22.53
CA ASP A 196 2.24 4.85 -22.33
C ASP A 196 3.59 4.24 -21.87
N ALA A 197 4.07 3.27 -22.67
CA ALA A 197 5.34 2.59 -22.40
C ALA A 197 6.51 3.57 -22.49
N ARG A 198 7.37 3.58 -21.49
CA ARG A 198 8.58 4.42 -21.42
C ARG A 198 9.79 3.61 -20.94
N TRP A 199 10.97 4.15 -21.21
CA TRP A 199 12.20 3.67 -20.63
C TRP A 199 12.62 4.62 -19.52
N VAL A 200 12.84 4.07 -18.32
CA VAL A 200 13.26 4.83 -17.13
C VAL A 200 14.49 4.14 -16.54
N ASP A 201 15.47 4.92 -16.10
CA ASP A 201 16.57 4.40 -15.30
C ASP A 201 16.12 4.33 -13.84
N ILE A 202 16.16 3.14 -13.26
CA ILE A 202 15.77 2.89 -11.86
C ILE A 202 16.94 2.15 -11.20
N ALA A 203 17.62 2.80 -10.25
CA ALA A 203 18.78 2.27 -9.56
C ALA A 203 19.86 1.73 -10.52
N GLY A 204 20.18 2.48 -11.60
CA GLY A 204 21.18 2.11 -12.61
C GLY A 204 20.70 1.04 -13.60
N SER A 205 19.43 0.62 -13.52
CA SER A 205 18.84 -0.36 -14.44
C SER A 205 17.86 0.30 -15.40
N ARG A 206 18.17 0.28 -16.71
CA ARG A 206 17.25 0.77 -17.74
C ARG A 206 16.04 -0.16 -17.88
N THR A 207 14.91 0.26 -17.33
CA THR A 207 13.69 -0.53 -17.20
C THR A 207 12.59 0.01 -18.11
N LYS A 208 11.93 -0.87 -18.85
CA LYS A 208 10.73 -0.54 -19.62
C LYS A 208 9.53 -0.60 -18.70
N VAL A 209 8.83 0.53 -18.55
CA VAL A 209 7.69 0.67 -17.64
C VAL A 209 6.42 1.06 -18.40
N VAL A 210 5.27 0.68 -17.88
CA VAL A 210 3.93 0.88 -18.45
C VAL A 210 2.96 1.33 -17.37
N ARG A 211 1.90 2.04 -17.72
CA ARG A 211 0.90 2.53 -16.77
C ARG A 211 0.28 1.42 -15.92
N LEU A 212 0.16 1.71 -14.64
CA LEU A 212 -0.54 0.90 -13.66
C LEU A 212 -1.51 1.78 -12.86
N ASP A 213 -2.71 1.26 -12.55
CA ASP A 213 -3.63 1.92 -11.63
C ASP A 213 -3.15 1.73 -10.19
N THR A 214 -2.85 2.83 -9.52
CA THR A 214 -2.43 2.85 -8.11
C THR A 214 -3.06 4.02 -7.36
N PRO A 215 -3.31 3.88 -6.05
CA PRO A 215 -4.01 4.88 -5.24
C PRO A 215 -3.38 6.27 -5.25
N GLU A 216 -2.06 6.40 -5.34
CA GLU A 216 -1.37 7.70 -5.32
C GLU A 216 -1.74 8.60 -6.51
N GLN A 217 -2.16 8.03 -7.65
CA GLN A 217 -2.66 8.82 -8.78
C GLN A 217 -4.00 9.50 -8.47
N PHE A 218 -4.73 8.96 -7.48
CA PHE A 218 -5.96 9.54 -6.97
C PHE A 218 -5.68 10.47 -5.79
N THR A 219 -4.85 10.06 -4.82
CA THR A 219 -4.67 10.82 -3.57
C THR A 219 -3.76 12.03 -3.73
N LEU A 220 -2.61 11.92 -4.41
CA LEU A 220 -1.67 13.05 -4.55
C LEU A 220 -2.28 14.31 -5.18
N PRO A 221 -3.08 14.22 -6.25
CA PRO A 221 -3.77 15.41 -6.78
C PRO A 221 -4.76 16.04 -5.81
N MET A 222 -5.39 15.24 -4.96
CA MET A 222 -6.39 15.72 -4.01
C MET A 222 -5.76 16.32 -2.74
N THR A 223 -4.63 15.79 -2.30
CA THR A 223 -4.02 16.13 -1.02
C THR A 223 -2.90 17.14 -1.16
N LEU A 224 -2.09 17.04 -2.23
CA LEU A 224 -0.95 17.92 -2.50
C LEU A 224 -1.19 18.93 -3.64
N GLY A 225 -2.37 18.89 -4.28
CA GLY A 225 -2.69 19.82 -5.37
C GLY A 225 -1.91 19.58 -6.67
N VAL A 226 -1.30 18.40 -6.85
CA VAL A 226 -0.51 18.08 -8.04
C VAL A 226 -1.41 17.95 -9.26
N ASP A 227 -1.08 18.62 -10.37
CA ASP A 227 -1.89 18.59 -11.61
C ASP A 227 -1.90 17.22 -12.27
N THR A 228 -0.78 16.49 -12.21
CA THR A 228 -0.61 15.19 -12.85
C THR A 228 0.13 14.24 -11.94
N ALA A 229 -0.49 13.12 -11.58
CA ALA A 229 0.20 12.00 -10.93
C ALA A 229 0.12 10.76 -11.83
N THR A 230 1.25 10.09 -12.04
CA THR A 230 1.32 8.91 -12.90
C THR A 230 2.17 7.83 -12.25
N THR A 231 1.64 6.61 -12.20
CA THR A 231 2.42 5.43 -11.76
C THR A 231 2.60 4.47 -12.93
N ARG A 232 3.81 3.94 -13.04
CA ARG A 232 4.20 2.94 -14.05
C ARG A 232 4.93 1.79 -13.39
N ILE A 233 4.77 0.60 -13.95
CA ILE A 233 5.45 -0.61 -13.52
C ILE A 233 6.20 -1.25 -14.68
N GLY A 234 7.38 -1.79 -14.40
CA GLY A 234 8.12 -2.69 -15.28
C GLY A 234 8.70 -3.83 -14.47
N PHE A 235 8.93 -4.96 -15.11
CA PHE A 235 9.56 -6.10 -14.45
C PHE A 235 11.08 -6.00 -14.51
N SER A 236 11.77 -6.70 -13.61
CA SER A 236 13.23 -6.87 -13.65
C SER A 236 13.72 -7.47 -14.97
N SER A 237 12.84 -8.20 -15.67
CA SER A 237 13.04 -8.64 -17.06
C SER A 237 12.23 -7.76 -18.04
N ASN A 238 12.95 -7.00 -18.89
CA ASN A 238 12.30 -6.19 -19.93
C ASN A 238 11.55 -7.04 -20.97
N SER A 239 11.95 -8.30 -21.20
CA SER A 239 11.23 -9.25 -22.05
C SER A 239 9.88 -9.62 -21.45
N ALA A 240 9.79 -9.80 -20.13
CA ALA A 240 8.52 -10.05 -19.45
C ALA A 240 7.57 -8.84 -19.59
N THR A 241 8.06 -7.61 -19.41
CA THR A 241 7.25 -6.40 -19.66
C THR A 241 6.78 -6.32 -21.12
N THR A 242 7.64 -6.69 -22.05
CA THR A 242 7.28 -6.68 -23.49
C THR A 242 6.25 -7.76 -23.80
N ALA A 243 6.35 -8.96 -23.24
CA ALA A 243 5.37 -10.02 -23.39
C ALA A 243 4.00 -9.62 -22.82
N LEU A 244 3.99 -8.97 -21.64
CA LEU A 244 2.78 -8.42 -21.04
C LEU A 244 2.09 -7.39 -21.96
N LEU A 245 2.89 -6.50 -22.57
CA LEU A 245 2.38 -5.53 -23.56
C LEU A 245 1.79 -6.21 -24.81
N ALA A 246 2.45 -7.25 -25.30
CA ALA A 246 1.96 -8.01 -26.45
C ALA A 246 0.62 -8.70 -26.11
N ALA A 247 0.53 -9.34 -24.93
CA ALA A 247 -0.70 -9.94 -24.44
C ALA A 247 -1.85 -8.91 -24.29
N ASN A 248 -1.53 -7.72 -23.80
CA ASN A 248 -2.52 -6.64 -23.72
C ASN A 248 -2.98 -6.16 -25.11
N LYS A 249 -2.05 -6.02 -26.06
CA LYS A 249 -2.35 -5.57 -27.42
C LYS A 249 -3.28 -6.52 -28.17
N ILE A 250 -3.19 -7.83 -27.95
CA ILE A 250 -4.12 -8.82 -28.50
C ILE A 250 -5.43 -8.94 -27.72
N GLY A 251 -5.63 -8.11 -26.71
CA GLY A 251 -6.87 -8.04 -25.94
C GLY A 251 -7.03 -9.10 -24.86
N LEU A 252 -5.97 -9.85 -24.49
CA LEU A 252 -6.03 -10.96 -23.54
C LEU A 252 -6.68 -10.55 -22.22
N PHE A 253 -6.30 -9.40 -21.64
CA PHE A 253 -6.84 -8.91 -20.37
C PHE A 253 -8.27 -8.39 -20.50
N ARG A 254 -8.65 -7.83 -21.66
CA ARG A 254 -10.02 -7.37 -21.93
C ARG A 254 -10.97 -8.52 -22.19
N TRP A 255 -10.52 -9.56 -22.90
CA TRP A 255 -11.31 -10.76 -23.19
C TRP A 255 -11.46 -11.64 -21.94
N GLY A 256 -10.40 -11.80 -21.17
CA GLY A 256 -10.34 -12.62 -19.96
C GLY A 256 -10.87 -11.91 -18.71
N ARG A 257 -11.78 -10.95 -18.81
CA ARG A 257 -12.43 -10.30 -17.65
C ARG A 257 -13.35 -11.29 -16.94
N GLY A 258 -13.48 -11.10 -15.62
CA GLY A 258 -14.38 -11.88 -14.79
C GLY A 258 -13.69 -13.01 -14.02
N ASP A 259 -14.37 -13.49 -12.98
CA ASP A 259 -13.81 -14.35 -11.94
C ASP A 259 -13.37 -15.71 -12.44
N ARG A 260 -14.03 -16.26 -13.46
CA ARG A 260 -13.67 -17.55 -14.06
C ARG A 260 -12.26 -17.62 -14.65
N TRP A 261 -11.66 -16.46 -14.99
CA TRP A 261 -10.32 -16.36 -15.56
C TRP A 261 -9.25 -15.94 -14.55
N THR A 262 -9.64 -15.66 -13.32
CA THR A 262 -8.73 -15.20 -12.26
C THR A 262 -7.57 -16.16 -12.04
N SER A 263 -7.85 -17.47 -11.93
CA SER A 263 -6.80 -18.48 -11.75
C SER A 263 -5.81 -18.54 -12.90
N VAL A 264 -6.30 -18.40 -14.13
CA VAL A 264 -5.45 -18.40 -15.34
C VAL A 264 -4.58 -17.14 -15.39
N ARG A 265 -5.15 -15.97 -15.15
CA ARG A 265 -4.39 -14.69 -15.10
C ARG A 265 -3.31 -14.74 -14.02
N ARG A 266 -3.67 -15.19 -12.82
CA ARG A 266 -2.75 -15.28 -11.69
C ARG A 266 -1.63 -16.29 -11.96
N SER A 267 -1.90 -17.46 -12.53
CA SER A 267 -0.87 -18.44 -12.87
C SER A 267 0.13 -17.96 -13.94
N LEU A 268 -0.28 -17.07 -14.83
CA LEU A 268 0.58 -16.51 -15.88
C LEU A 268 1.54 -15.43 -15.36
N LEU A 269 1.17 -14.73 -14.31
CA LEU A 269 1.88 -13.54 -13.85
C LEU A 269 2.39 -13.64 -12.40
N TYR A 270 1.92 -14.65 -11.67
CA TYR A 270 2.35 -14.94 -10.33
C TYR A 270 3.35 -16.10 -10.30
N SER A 271 4.57 -15.77 -9.96
CA SER A 271 5.59 -16.75 -9.59
C SER A 271 6.16 -16.32 -8.24
N PRO A 272 5.85 -17.05 -7.14
CA PRO A 272 6.46 -16.73 -5.86
C PRO A 272 7.96 -16.99 -5.95
N GLY A 273 8.75 -15.97 -5.68
CA GLY A 273 10.19 -16.07 -5.53
C GLY A 273 10.59 -16.24 -4.06
N ASP A 274 11.86 -16.51 -3.83
CA ASP A 274 12.43 -16.72 -2.49
C ASP A 274 13.00 -15.42 -1.88
N GLY A 275 12.92 -14.31 -2.59
CA GLY A 275 13.38 -12.98 -2.19
C GLY A 275 13.88 -12.16 -3.38
N GLY A 276 13.74 -10.86 -3.28
CA GLY A 276 14.12 -9.90 -4.31
C GLY A 276 14.31 -8.51 -3.72
N SER A 277 14.49 -7.51 -4.57
CA SER A 277 14.63 -6.11 -4.16
C SER A 277 13.42 -5.28 -4.61
N ALA A 278 12.96 -4.35 -3.79
CA ALA A 278 12.04 -3.31 -4.20
C ALA A 278 12.83 -2.11 -4.72
N GLN A 279 12.53 -1.64 -5.92
CA GLN A 279 13.18 -0.49 -6.53
C GLN A 279 12.11 0.43 -7.14
N ILE A 280 12.12 1.70 -6.71
CA ILE A 280 11.10 2.67 -7.12
C ILE A 280 11.79 4.00 -7.37
N ARG A 281 11.54 4.62 -8.52
CA ARG A 281 11.95 5.98 -8.81
C ARG A 281 10.74 6.91 -8.76
N ILE A 282 10.90 8.06 -8.12
CA ILE A 282 9.91 9.12 -8.02
C ILE A 282 10.53 10.39 -8.59
N ASP A 283 9.93 10.94 -9.62
CA ASP A 283 10.29 12.21 -10.22
C ASP A 283 9.20 13.24 -9.91
N VAL A 284 9.58 14.38 -9.35
CA VAL A 284 8.69 15.50 -9.01
C VAL A 284 9.13 16.71 -9.80
N ALA A 285 8.22 17.29 -10.58
CA ALA A 285 8.51 18.49 -11.39
C ALA A 285 7.49 19.60 -11.14
N GLY A 286 7.93 20.83 -11.32
CA GLY A 286 7.13 22.03 -11.15
C GLY A 286 7.90 23.25 -11.62
N ASP A 287 7.42 24.44 -11.31
CA ASP A 287 7.95 25.71 -11.80
C ASP A 287 9.45 25.93 -11.44
N ALA A 288 9.87 25.43 -10.29
CA ALA A 288 11.27 25.53 -9.84
C ALA A 288 12.20 24.42 -10.40
N GLY A 289 11.76 23.67 -11.43
CA GLY A 289 12.53 22.59 -12.04
C GLY A 289 12.07 21.18 -11.61
N ALA A 290 12.96 20.20 -11.66
CA ALA A 290 12.66 18.82 -11.30
C ALA A 290 13.62 18.30 -10.20
N THR A 291 13.15 17.35 -9.41
CA THR A 291 13.94 16.59 -8.43
C THR A 291 13.50 15.13 -8.48
N SER A 292 14.36 14.23 -8.09
CA SER A 292 13.99 12.82 -8.04
C SER A 292 14.58 12.10 -6.83
N ALA A 293 13.92 11.00 -6.46
CA ALA A 293 14.47 10.03 -5.51
C ALA A 293 14.29 8.62 -6.03
N THR A 294 15.24 7.75 -5.70
CA THR A 294 15.15 6.32 -5.95
C THR A 294 15.17 5.59 -4.62
N ILE A 295 14.13 4.83 -4.36
CA ILE A 295 13.99 3.98 -3.17
C ILE A 295 14.52 2.60 -3.54
N VAL A 296 15.40 2.05 -2.69
CA VAL A 296 15.92 0.69 -2.84
C VAL A 296 15.80 -0.03 -1.49
N ASP A 297 15.07 -1.14 -1.49
CA ASP A 297 14.99 -2.05 -0.36
C ASP A 297 15.47 -3.44 -0.79
N SER A 298 16.62 -3.86 -0.27
CA SER A 298 17.22 -5.16 -0.57
C SER A 298 16.47 -6.34 0.06
N ARG A 299 15.56 -6.07 1.00
CA ARG A 299 14.69 -7.06 1.66
C ARG A 299 13.38 -7.32 0.90
N GLY A 300 13.15 -6.58 -0.19
CA GLY A 300 12.03 -6.79 -1.10
C GLY A 300 10.75 -6.03 -0.73
N GLN A 301 9.73 -6.26 -1.54
CA GLN A 301 8.47 -5.53 -1.51
C GLN A 301 7.66 -5.80 -0.24
N ALA A 302 7.69 -7.04 0.28
CA ALA A 302 6.97 -7.38 1.49
C ALA A 302 7.50 -6.60 2.71
N HIS A 303 8.82 -6.46 2.82
CA HIS A 303 9.47 -5.67 3.86
C HIS A 303 9.13 -4.18 3.71
N LEU A 304 9.28 -3.63 2.52
CA LEU A 304 9.00 -2.21 2.28
C LEU A 304 7.52 -1.87 2.53
N THR A 305 6.60 -2.76 2.15
CA THR A 305 5.16 -2.60 2.44
C THR A 305 4.88 -2.66 3.94
N ALA A 306 5.47 -3.61 4.64
CA ALA A 306 5.34 -3.76 6.08
C ALA A 306 5.91 -2.53 6.82
N LEU A 307 7.04 -2.01 6.36
CA LEU A 307 7.65 -0.80 6.92
C LEU A 307 6.74 0.42 6.71
N GLY A 308 6.14 0.60 5.53
CA GLY A 308 5.15 1.63 5.30
C GLY A 308 3.96 1.53 6.26
N GLY A 309 3.44 0.32 6.46
CA GLY A 309 2.39 0.04 7.45
C GLY A 309 2.81 0.33 8.89
N PHE A 310 4.07 0.02 9.25
CA PHE A 310 4.63 0.29 10.57
C PHE A 310 4.79 1.81 10.84
N LEU A 311 5.31 2.56 9.86
CA LEU A 311 5.35 4.02 9.94
C LEU A 311 3.96 4.63 10.07
N GLY A 312 2.99 4.08 9.32
CA GLY A 312 1.57 4.45 9.46
C GLY A 312 1.02 4.16 10.86
N LEU A 313 1.36 3.00 11.43
CA LEU A 313 0.96 2.64 12.79
C LEU A 313 1.55 3.63 13.82
N ARG A 314 2.83 3.94 13.74
CA ARG A 314 3.46 4.96 14.59
C ARG A 314 2.79 6.33 14.44
N ARG A 315 2.39 6.69 13.21
CA ARG A 315 1.70 7.96 12.95
C ARG A 315 0.33 8.04 13.61
N VAL A 316 -0.49 6.99 13.53
CA VAL A 316 -1.83 6.99 14.17
C VAL A 316 -1.77 6.86 15.69
N LEU A 317 -0.66 6.36 16.25
CA LEU A 317 -0.40 6.26 17.68
C LEU A 317 0.35 7.48 18.25
N ALA A 318 0.78 8.41 17.42
CA ALA A 318 1.51 9.60 17.85
C ALA A 318 0.62 10.51 18.72
N ALA A 319 1.21 11.18 19.70
CA ALA A 319 0.49 12.05 20.64
C ALA A 319 -0.19 13.25 19.93
N ASP A 320 0.30 13.65 18.74
CA ASP A 320 -0.24 14.69 17.88
C ASP A 320 -1.14 14.16 16.76
N ALA A 321 -1.53 12.87 16.83
CA ALA A 321 -2.44 12.28 15.85
C ALA A 321 -3.85 12.88 16.00
N VAL A 322 -4.44 13.27 14.87
CA VAL A 322 -5.76 13.90 14.83
C VAL A 322 -6.79 12.91 14.33
N ALA A 323 -7.97 12.90 14.95
CA ALA A 323 -9.11 12.10 14.50
C ALA A 323 -9.51 12.50 13.06
N GLY A 324 -10.03 11.52 12.31
CA GLY A 324 -10.45 11.73 10.93
C GLY A 324 -9.63 10.94 9.93
N VAL A 325 -10.00 11.07 8.66
CA VAL A 325 -9.34 10.42 7.53
C VAL A 325 -8.06 11.16 7.16
N THR A 326 -6.98 10.42 6.97
CA THR A 326 -5.68 10.96 6.55
C THR A 326 -4.94 10.02 5.60
N PHE A 327 -3.85 10.50 5.00
CA PHE A 327 -3.03 9.78 4.02
C PHE A 327 -1.54 9.94 4.33
N PRO A 328 -0.65 9.06 3.85
CA PRO A 328 0.80 9.13 4.10
C PRO A 328 1.43 10.46 3.68
N GLU A 329 1.00 11.00 2.54
CA GLU A 329 1.48 12.27 1.99
C GLU A 329 1.09 13.49 2.82
N LEU A 330 0.15 13.36 3.75
CA LEU A 330 -0.22 14.40 4.72
C LEU A 330 0.58 14.28 6.03
N HIS A 331 1.69 13.53 6.02
CA HIS A 331 2.56 13.44 7.19
C HIS A 331 3.13 14.82 7.56
N PRO A 332 3.01 15.28 8.83
CA PRO A 332 3.41 16.65 9.21
C PRO A 332 4.92 16.91 9.11
N ARG A 333 5.72 15.84 9.10
CA ARG A 333 7.18 15.86 9.01
C ARG A 333 7.67 14.72 8.12
N PRO A 334 7.43 14.79 6.80
CA PRO A 334 7.74 13.67 5.90
C PRO A 334 9.25 13.36 5.84
N GLU A 335 10.10 14.34 6.07
CA GLU A 335 11.55 14.16 6.17
C GLU A 335 11.97 13.27 7.36
N SER A 336 11.20 13.23 8.47
CA SER A 336 11.49 12.31 9.57
C SER A 336 11.24 10.86 9.18
N ALA A 337 10.22 10.62 8.37
CA ALA A 337 9.90 9.30 7.88
C ALA A 337 10.99 8.78 6.91
N LEU A 338 11.65 9.65 6.14
CA LEU A 338 12.80 9.22 5.33
C LEU A 338 13.96 8.73 6.19
N ARG A 339 14.20 9.34 7.34
CA ARG A 339 15.21 8.87 8.29
C ARG A 339 14.83 7.51 8.86
N GLU A 340 13.56 7.32 9.24
CA GLU A 340 13.08 6.03 9.72
C GLU A 340 13.18 4.93 8.67
N LEU A 341 12.92 5.22 7.39
CA LEU A 341 13.19 4.28 6.29
C LEU A 341 14.66 3.87 6.26
N ALA A 342 15.57 4.83 6.37
CA ALA A 342 17.01 4.56 6.38
C ALA A 342 17.47 3.74 7.60
N GLU A 343 16.92 4.00 8.79
CA GLU A 343 17.18 3.23 10.02
C GLU A 343 16.79 1.75 9.87
N HIS A 344 15.82 1.45 8.99
CA HIS A 344 15.40 0.09 8.66
C HIS A 344 16.08 -0.48 7.40
N GLY A 345 17.15 0.16 6.92
CA GLY A 345 17.97 -0.33 5.81
C GLY A 345 17.42 -0.04 4.42
N VAL A 346 16.44 0.84 4.29
CA VAL A 346 15.94 1.31 2.99
C VAL A 346 16.76 2.50 2.54
N GLU A 347 17.34 2.41 1.34
CA GLU A 347 18.07 3.52 0.74
C GLU A 347 17.14 4.46 -0.02
N VAL A 348 17.27 5.75 0.20
CA VAL A 348 16.57 6.80 -0.57
C VAL A 348 17.62 7.69 -1.21
N LEU A 349 17.96 7.37 -2.47
CA LEU A 349 18.95 8.07 -3.27
C LEU A 349 18.31 9.25 -3.98
N ARG A 350 18.85 10.45 -3.80
CA ARG A 350 18.35 11.69 -4.41
C ARG A 350 19.19 12.12 -5.61
N ALA A 351 18.56 12.72 -6.64
CA ALA A 351 19.20 13.26 -7.83
C ALA A 351 18.54 14.55 -8.32
#